data_d203530013d6c8698d6efbc66094ba65
#
_entry.id   d203530013d6c8698d6efbc66094ba65
#
_cell.length_a   1.000
_cell.length_b   1.000
_cell.length_c   1.000
_cell.angle_alpha   90.00
_cell.angle_beta   90.00
_cell.angle_gamma   90.00
#
_symmetry.space_group_name_H-M   'P 1'
#
loop_
_entity.id
_entity.type
_entity.pdbx_description
1 polymer ?
#
loop_
_entity_poly.entity_id
_entity_poly.type
_entity_poly.pdbx_seq_one_letter_code
_entity_poly.pdbx_strand_id
1 'polypeptide(L)'
;MSKVRPINHFLMALLPLLFQLMMPVAAFPQGIRVANTAKYGGSGRYDWTVYLVADGTILDTISYVEYTLHPSFPNPTRRVENRQSSFALSSNGWGEFNIMVKIVYKDGRVSYLQHWLKLEGSSTPKVRSEVRLKRPLRNVTTGNTSEYVGNNQWNWTVYIAADDGTLNEVACVEYTLHPTFPDPVRK
;
A
#
# COMPACT_ATOMS: atom_id res chain seq x y z
N MET A 1 34.01 -23.41 75.90
CA MET A 1 33.02 -22.48 75.33
C MET A 1 33.44 -22.08 73.94
N SER A 2 33.03 -22.77 72.91
CA SER A 2 33.43 -22.51 71.53
C SER A 2 32.20 -22.02 70.74
N LYS A 3 32.25 -20.76 70.27
CA LYS A 3 31.23 -20.15 69.45
C LYS A 3 31.40 -20.52 68.00
N VAL A 4 30.47 -21.26 67.46
CA VAL A 4 30.38 -21.57 66.02
C VAL A 4 29.63 -20.41 65.35
N ARG A 5 30.24 -19.79 64.30
CA ARG A 5 29.58 -18.79 63.48
C ARG A 5 28.90 -19.48 62.29
N PRO A 6 27.70 -19.07 61.86
CA PRO A 6 27.05 -19.66 60.69
C PRO A 6 27.67 -19.07 59.40
N ILE A 7 27.83 -19.94 58.43
CA ILE A 7 28.26 -19.63 57.07
C ILE A 7 27.10 -19.07 56.31
N ASN A 8 27.23 -17.83 55.80
CA ASN A 8 26.26 -17.24 54.85
C ASN A 8 26.39 -17.90 53.49
N HIS A 9 25.38 -18.65 53.11
CA HIS A 9 25.24 -19.12 51.72
C HIS A 9 24.80 -17.94 50.85
N PHE A 10 25.71 -17.46 50.02
CA PHE A 10 25.47 -16.51 48.97
C PHE A 10 24.67 -17.22 47.86
N LEU A 11 23.37 -17.01 47.82
CA LEU A 11 22.48 -17.55 46.79
C LEU A 11 22.74 -16.73 45.51
N MET A 12 23.52 -17.29 44.59
CA MET A 12 23.73 -16.74 43.25
C MET A 12 22.44 -16.95 42.46
N ALA A 13 21.58 -15.90 42.37
CA ALA A 13 20.43 -15.91 41.49
C ALA A 13 20.93 -15.88 40.04
N LEU A 14 20.79 -17.00 39.34
CA LEU A 14 20.93 -17.06 37.91
C LEU A 14 19.77 -16.27 37.28
N LEU A 15 20.09 -15.10 36.73
CA LEU A 15 19.17 -14.35 35.88
C LEU A 15 19.11 -15.09 34.52
N PRO A 16 17.93 -15.57 34.08
CA PRO A 16 17.81 -16.07 32.72
C PRO A 16 17.91 -14.88 31.75
N LEU A 17 18.97 -14.88 30.95
CA LEU A 17 19.15 -13.97 29.83
C LEU A 17 18.02 -14.25 28.81
N LEU A 18 16.93 -13.50 28.90
CA LEU A 18 15.88 -13.50 27.90
C LEU A 18 16.50 -12.92 26.61
N PHE A 19 17.00 -13.80 25.76
CA PHE A 19 17.37 -13.47 24.40
C PHE A 19 16.05 -13.23 23.64
N GLN A 20 15.58 -11.99 23.73
CA GLN A 20 14.42 -11.51 23.02
C GLN A 20 14.80 -11.48 21.55
N LEU A 21 14.36 -12.50 20.81
CA LEU A 21 14.49 -12.59 19.36
C LEU A 21 13.70 -11.41 18.78
N MET A 22 14.38 -10.26 18.59
CA MET A 22 13.82 -9.16 17.80
C MET A 22 13.68 -9.67 16.36
N MET A 23 12.50 -10.19 16.03
CA MET A 23 12.10 -10.33 14.66
C MET A 23 12.11 -8.92 14.06
N PRO A 24 12.83 -8.67 12.95
CA PRO A 24 12.73 -7.39 12.28
C PRO A 24 11.26 -7.24 11.83
N VAL A 25 10.54 -6.33 12.47
CA VAL A 25 9.29 -5.82 11.91
C VAL A 25 9.67 -5.33 10.52
N ALA A 26 9.09 -5.92 9.49
CA ALA A 26 9.28 -5.46 8.12
C ALA A 26 8.90 -3.98 8.10
N ALA A 27 9.90 -3.12 8.17
CA ALA A 27 9.71 -1.68 8.07
C ALA A 27 9.11 -1.44 6.68
N PHE A 28 7.88 -0.95 6.64
CA PHE A 28 7.33 -0.40 5.41
C PHE A 28 8.35 0.59 4.86
N PRO A 29 8.63 0.59 3.56
CA PRO A 29 9.62 1.48 2.99
C PRO A 29 9.15 2.92 3.19
N GLN A 30 9.62 3.54 4.27
CA GLN A 30 9.36 4.95 4.53
C GLN A 30 10.00 5.74 3.39
N GLY A 31 9.16 6.45 2.62
CA GLY A 31 9.63 7.36 1.59
C GLY A 31 9.42 6.93 0.14
N ILE A 32 8.91 5.72 -0.15
CA ILE A 32 8.57 5.37 -1.54
C ILE A 32 7.07 5.59 -1.77
N ARG A 33 6.75 6.32 -2.82
CA ARG A 33 5.39 6.50 -3.34
C ARG A 33 5.34 6.11 -4.80
N VAL A 34 4.17 5.76 -5.29
CA VAL A 34 3.89 5.56 -6.71
C VAL A 34 3.11 6.77 -7.20
N ALA A 35 3.45 7.26 -8.38
CA ALA A 35 2.75 8.35 -9.04
C ALA A 35 2.53 8.01 -10.51
N ASN A 36 1.62 8.70 -11.17
CA ASN A 36 1.47 8.62 -12.60
C ASN A 36 1.22 9.99 -13.23
N THR A 37 1.53 10.09 -14.51
CA THR A 37 1.07 11.14 -15.42
C THR A 37 0.16 10.52 -16.47
N ALA A 38 -0.77 11.30 -17.00
CA ALA A 38 -1.61 10.88 -18.11
C ALA A 38 -1.86 12.06 -19.05
N LYS A 39 -1.98 11.77 -20.35
CA LYS A 39 -2.30 12.74 -21.39
C LYS A 39 -3.34 12.14 -22.32
N TYR A 40 -4.41 12.88 -22.58
CA TYR A 40 -5.41 12.46 -23.55
C TYR A 40 -4.79 12.37 -24.94
N GLY A 41 -4.87 11.19 -25.56
CA GLY A 41 -4.32 10.88 -26.88
C GLY A 41 -5.35 10.88 -28.01
N GLY A 42 -6.62 11.17 -27.70
CA GLY A 42 -7.73 11.08 -28.65
C GLY A 42 -8.49 9.76 -28.61
N SER A 43 -9.65 9.71 -29.24
CA SER A 43 -10.50 8.50 -29.34
C SER A 43 -10.80 7.81 -28.01
N GLY A 44 -10.96 8.59 -26.92
CA GLY A 44 -11.23 8.05 -25.60
C GLY A 44 -10.06 7.34 -24.93
N ARG A 45 -8.84 7.51 -25.44
CA ARG A 45 -7.63 6.87 -24.89
C ARG A 45 -6.65 7.90 -24.33
N TYR A 46 -5.88 7.43 -23.36
CA TYR A 46 -4.86 8.21 -22.67
C TYR A 46 -3.51 7.50 -22.74
N ASP A 47 -2.47 8.24 -23.04
CA ASP A 47 -1.10 7.82 -22.82
C ASP A 47 -0.74 8.13 -21.38
N TRP A 48 -0.31 7.13 -20.62
CA TRP A 48 0.01 7.29 -19.22
C TRP A 48 1.33 6.63 -18.86
N THR A 49 1.95 7.15 -17.82
CA THR A 49 3.22 6.63 -17.28
C THR A 49 3.10 6.57 -15.77
N VAL A 50 3.32 5.39 -15.19
CA VAL A 50 3.44 5.16 -13.75
C VAL A 50 4.91 5.02 -13.37
N TYR A 51 5.31 5.56 -12.21
CA TYR A 51 6.72 5.58 -11.79
C TYR A 51 6.83 5.68 -10.25
N LEU A 52 8.03 5.36 -9.73
CA LEU A 52 8.31 5.54 -8.31
C LEU A 52 8.75 6.97 -8.01
N VAL A 53 8.36 7.46 -6.84
CA VAL A 53 8.81 8.73 -6.26
C VAL A 53 9.48 8.42 -4.93
N ALA A 54 10.78 8.59 -4.87
CA ALA A 54 11.60 8.41 -3.67
C ALA A 54 12.93 9.15 -3.85
N ASP A 55 13.69 9.28 -2.77
CA ASP A 55 15.06 9.79 -2.83
C ASP A 55 15.95 8.90 -3.69
N GLY A 56 16.94 9.50 -4.36
CA GLY A 56 17.84 8.79 -5.26
C GLY A 56 18.54 7.61 -4.59
N THR A 57 18.98 7.78 -3.34
CA THR A 57 19.63 6.73 -2.54
C THR A 57 18.71 5.53 -2.29
N ILE A 58 17.42 5.76 -2.10
CA ILE A 58 16.43 4.68 -1.96
C ILE A 58 16.23 3.98 -3.31
N LEU A 59 16.05 4.73 -4.40
CA LEU A 59 15.91 4.16 -5.74
C LEU A 59 17.14 3.32 -6.14
N ASP A 60 18.33 3.69 -5.68
CA ASP A 60 19.57 2.95 -5.95
C ASP A 60 19.63 1.58 -5.26
N THR A 61 18.82 1.35 -4.23
CA THR A 61 18.71 0.04 -3.58
C THR A 61 17.79 -0.94 -4.32
N ILE A 62 16.97 -0.46 -5.27
CA ILE A 62 15.99 -1.27 -5.99
C ILE A 62 16.68 -2.00 -7.15
N SER A 63 16.38 -3.29 -7.29
CA SER A 63 16.81 -4.12 -8.40
C SER A 63 15.86 -3.97 -9.59
N TYR A 64 14.56 -4.15 -9.36
CA TYR A 64 13.53 -3.97 -10.37
C TYR A 64 12.17 -3.72 -9.72
N VAL A 65 11.23 -3.24 -10.52
CA VAL A 65 9.83 -3.05 -10.16
C VAL A 65 8.96 -3.87 -11.11
N GLU A 66 7.98 -4.56 -10.58
CA GLU A 66 6.98 -5.32 -11.33
C GLU A 66 5.62 -4.68 -11.13
N TYR A 67 5.02 -4.23 -12.20
CA TYR A 67 3.69 -3.63 -12.23
C TYR A 67 2.68 -4.66 -12.73
N THR A 68 1.63 -4.93 -11.96
CA THR A 68 0.50 -5.73 -12.41
C THR A 68 -0.66 -4.81 -12.73
N LEU A 69 -0.98 -4.74 -14.00
CA LEU A 69 -2.05 -3.94 -14.59
C LEU A 69 -3.37 -4.70 -14.54
N HIS A 70 -4.45 -4.05 -14.99
CA HIS A 70 -5.74 -4.70 -15.16
C HIS A 70 -5.65 -5.87 -16.15
N PRO A 71 -6.34 -7.00 -15.91
CA PRO A 71 -6.28 -8.21 -16.78
C PRO A 71 -6.65 -7.99 -18.25
N SER A 72 -7.34 -6.89 -18.58
CA SER A 72 -7.63 -6.52 -19.97
C SER A 72 -6.41 -6.09 -20.78
N PHE A 73 -5.29 -5.80 -20.14
CA PHE A 73 -4.05 -5.49 -20.83
C PHE A 73 -3.36 -6.77 -21.30
N PRO A 74 -2.82 -6.80 -22.54
CA PRO A 74 -1.94 -7.88 -22.95
C PRO A 74 -0.68 -7.87 -22.07
N ASN A 75 -0.28 -9.04 -21.56
CA ASN A 75 0.82 -9.18 -20.61
C ASN A 75 0.66 -8.21 -19.41
N PRO A 76 -0.32 -8.43 -18.54
CA PRO A 76 -0.66 -7.47 -17.48
C PRO A 76 0.47 -7.29 -16.47
N THR A 77 1.33 -8.27 -16.27
CA THR A 77 2.51 -8.15 -15.40
C THR A 77 3.72 -7.70 -16.20
N ARG A 78 4.31 -6.57 -15.82
CA ARG A 78 5.44 -5.95 -16.54
C ARG A 78 6.55 -5.59 -15.58
N ARG A 79 7.75 -6.08 -15.86
CA ARG A 79 8.97 -5.80 -15.12
C ARG A 79 9.73 -4.63 -15.72
N VAL A 80 10.19 -3.71 -14.87
CA VAL A 80 10.97 -2.54 -15.22
C VAL A 80 12.23 -2.48 -14.37
N GLU A 81 13.40 -2.38 -15.02
CA GLU A 81 14.72 -2.34 -14.37
C GLU A 81 15.39 -0.96 -14.48
N ASN A 82 14.80 -0.05 -15.27
CA ASN A 82 15.40 1.24 -15.55
C ASN A 82 15.30 2.19 -14.36
N ARG A 83 16.36 2.24 -13.57
CA ARG A 83 16.48 3.14 -12.42
C ARG A 83 16.50 4.62 -12.85
N GLN A 84 17.09 4.96 -14.01
CA GLN A 84 17.19 6.36 -14.45
C GLN A 84 15.83 6.98 -14.75
N SER A 85 14.87 6.17 -15.18
CA SER A 85 13.48 6.59 -15.37
C SER A 85 12.64 6.54 -14.09
N SER A 86 13.25 6.30 -12.92
CA SER A 86 12.52 5.99 -11.67
C SER A 86 11.62 4.76 -11.82
N PHE A 87 12.08 3.76 -12.58
CA PHE A 87 11.34 2.54 -12.88
C PHE A 87 10.00 2.81 -13.59
N ALA A 88 9.97 3.78 -14.48
CA ALA A 88 8.75 4.18 -15.18
C ALA A 88 8.26 3.13 -16.17
N LEU A 89 6.95 2.87 -16.14
CA LEU A 89 6.21 2.06 -17.11
C LEU A 89 5.21 2.95 -17.84
N SER A 90 5.33 3.04 -19.17
CA SER A 90 4.37 3.74 -20.04
C SER A 90 3.44 2.76 -20.74
N SER A 91 2.18 3.16 -20.91
CA SER A 91 1.18 2.39 -21.63
C SER A 91 0.05 3.32 -22.11
N ASN A 92 -0.93 2.74 -22.80
CA ASN A 92 -2.10 3.46 -23.30
C ASN A 92 -3.37 2.72 -22.91
N GLY A 93 -4.40 3.46 -22.49
CA GLY A 93 -5.66 2.88 -22.06
C GLY A 93 -6.79 3.90 -21.97
N TRP A 94 -7.98 3.44 -21.61
CA TRP A 94 -9.20 4.26 -21.54
C TRP A 94 -9.84 4.33 -20.15
N GLY A 95 -9.41 3.50 -19.21
CA GLY A 95 -10.02 3.42 -17.88
C GLY A 95 -9.00 3.63 -16.75
N GLU A 96 -9.48 4.09 -15.61
CA GLU A 96 -8.74 4.14 -14.36
C GLU A 96 -8.86 2.80 -13.64
N PHE A 97 -7.78 2.35 -13.02
CA PHE A 97 -7.73 1.07 -12.32
C PHE A 97 -6.61 1.04 -11.29
N ASN A 98 -6.65 0.06 -10.40
CA ASN A 98 -5.59 -0.15 -9.42
C ASN A 98 -4.41 -0.92 -10.03
N ILE A 99 -3.21 -0.39 -9.90
CA ILE A 99 -1.96 -1.01 -10.28
C ILE A 99 -1.32 -1.59 -9.02
N MET A 100 -1.05 -2.90 -9.01
CA MET A 100 -0.22 -3.52 -7.99
C MET A 100 1.24 -3.33 -8.34
N VAL A 101 2.05 -2.91 -7.37
CA VAL A 101 3.46 -2.58 -7.56
C VAL A 101 4.29 -3.42 -6.62
N LYS A 102 5.07 -4.35 -7.16
CA LYS A 102 6.04 -5.16 -6.41
C LYS A 102 7.42 -4.58 -6.63
N ILE A 103 8.07 -4.17 -5.57
CA ILE A 103 9.43 -3.62 -5.56
C ILE A 103 10.37 -4.69 -5.04
N VAL A 104 11.37 -5.05 -5.83
CA VAL A 104 12.39 -6.02 -5.46
C VAL A 104 13.72 -5.27 -5.26
N TYR A 105 14.27 -5.37 -4.06
CA TYR A 105 15.52 -4.72 -3.69
C TYR A 105 16.74 -5.59 -4.03
N LYS A 106 17.90 -4.97 -4.17
CA LYS A 106 19.17 -5.65 -4.47
C LYS A 106 19.61 -6.63 -3.37
N ASP A 107 19.16 -6.42 -2.14
CA ASP A 107 19.39 -7.30 -0.99
C ASP A 107 18.37 -8.45 -0.86
N GLY A 108 17.48 -8.61 -1.85
CA GLY A 108 16.47 -9.66 -1.89
C GLY A 108 15.17 -9.33 -1.15
N ARG A 109 15.07 -8.23 -0.43
CA ARG A 109 13.80 -7.79 0.18
C ARG A 109 12.77 -7.48 -0.89
N VAL A 110 11.50 -7.61 -0.54
CA VAL A 110 10.36 -7.32 -1.42
C VAL A 110 9.35 -6.44 -0.68
N SER A 111 8.81 -5.45 -1.37
CA SER A 111 7.73 -4.60 -0.88
C SER A 111 6.60 -4.52 -1.89
N TYR A 112 5.38 -4.35 -1.40
CA TYR A 112 4.19 -4.23 -2.23
C TYR A 112 3.51 -2.90 -1.97
N LEU A 113 3.16 -2.18 -3.04
CA LEU A 113 2.37 -0.96 -3.02
C LEU A 113 1.19 -1.10 -3.97
N GLN A 114 0.23 -0.20 -3.82
CA GLN A 114 -0.90 -0.07 -4.73
C GLN A 114 -0.99 1.37 -5.20
N HIS A 115 -1.42 1.56 -6.45
CA HIS A 115 -1.58 2.88 -7.01
C HIS A 115 -2.83 2.93 -7.90
N TRP A 116 -3.73 3.84 -7.60
CA TRP A 116 -4.86 4.11 -8.47
C TRP A 116 -4.39 4.97 -9.64
N LEU A 117 -4.42 4.41 -10.86
CA LEU A 117 -4.10 5.13 -12.08
C LEU A 117 -5.16 6.19 -12.35
N LYS A 118 -4.76 7.46 -12.39
CA LYS A 118 -5.61 8.59 -12.76
C LYS A 118 -5.32 9.03 -14.18
N LEU A 119 -6.35 9.17 -15.01
CA LEU A 119 -6.22 9.52 -16.42
C LEU A 119 -6.40 11.01 -16.69
N GLU A 120 -6.98 11.77 -15.77
CA GLU A 120 -7.03 13.23 -15.90
C GLU A 120 -5.69 13.82 -15.45
N GLY A 121 -5.18 14.73 -16.27
CA GLY A 121 -3.90 15.41 -16.04
C GLY A 121 -3.86 16.02 -14.65
N SER A 122 -2.73 15.89 -14.01
CA SER A 122 -2.32 16.35 -12.68
C SER A 122 -2.86 17.74 -12.31
N SER A 123 -4.13 17.87 -12.17
CA SER A 123 -4.72 18.88 -11.31
C SER A 123 -4.89 18.18 -9.96
N THR A 124 -4.17 18.68 -8.94
CA THR A 124 -4.57 18.49 -7.54
C THR A 124 -6.08 18.28 -7.50
N PRO A 125 -6.58 17.23 -6.82
CA PRO A 125 -8.00 17.00 -6.78
C PRO A 125 -8.62 18.32 -6.35
N LYS A 126 -9.33 18.98 -7.27
CA LYS A 126 -10.24 20.04 -6.93
C LYS A 126 -11.34 19.30 -6.20
N VAL A 127 -11.10 19.12 -4.91
CA VAL A 127 -12.10 18.67 -3.97
C VAL A 127 -13.25 19.61 -4.20
N ARG A 128 -14.24 19.17 -4.93
CA ARG A 128 -15.53 19.83 -4.99
C ARG A 128 -16.20 19.50 -3.67
N SER A 129 -15.63 20.12 -2.63
CA SER A 129 -16.15 20.08 -1.29
C SER A 129 -17.27 21.10 -1.22
N GLU A 130 -18.45 20.66 -1.44
CA GLU A 130 -19.61 21.21 -0.75
C GLU A 130 -20.45 20.08 -0.15
N VAL A 131 -19.79 19.24 0.63
CA VAL A 131 -20.44 18.69 1.80
C VAL A 131 -19.93 19.49 2.98
N ARG A 132 -20.77 20.36 3.51
CA ARG A 132 -20.52 21.13 4.72
C ARG A 132 -20.52 20.17 5.89
N LEU A 133 -19.40 19.42 6.04
CA LEU A 133 -19.16 18.60 7.21
C LEU A 133 -19.05 19.54 8.40
N LYS A 134 -19.97 19.47 9.33
CA LYS A 134 -19.99 20.25 10.58
C LYS A 134 -18.74 19.99 11.43
N ARG A 135 -17.97 18.93 11.10
CA ARG A 135 -16.70 18.58 11.72
C ARG A 135 -15.91 17.67 10.79
N PRO A 136 -14.59 17.87 10.53
CA PRO A 136 -13.82 16.88 9.79
C PRO A 136 -13.80 15.57 10.59
N LEU A 137 -14.17 14.47 9.94
CA LEU A 137 -14.01 13.13 10.52
C LEU A 137 -12.52 12.91 10.77
N ARG A 138 -12.14 12.84 12.04
CA ARG A 138 -10.75 12.60 12.42
C ARG A 138 -10.47 11.10 12.36
N ASN A 139 -9.36 10.74 11.71
CA ASN A 139 -8.81 9.39 11.72
C ASN A 139 -9.65 8.29 11.03
N VAL A 140 -10.43 8.61 10.01
CA VAL A 140 -11.04 7.59 9.16
C VAL A 140 -10.01 7.11 8.13
N THR A 141 -9.76 5.82 8.10
CA THR A 141 -8.92 5.16 7.10
C THR A 141 -9.75 4.15 6.32
N THR A 142 -9.30 3.81 5.12
CA THR A 142 -9.89 2.73 4.32
C THR A 142 -8.93 1.55 4.29
N GLY A 143 -9.47 0.36 4.34
CA GLY A 143 -8.71 -0.87 4.20
C GLY A 143 -9.42 -1.87 3.31
N ASN A 144 -8.71 -2.91 2.93
CA ASN A 144 -9.29 -4.07 2.27
C ASN A 144 -8.66 -5.36 2.75
N THR A 145 -9.39 -6.44 2.61
CA THR A 145 -8.90 -7.81 2.73
C THR A 145 -9.27 -8.57 1.48
N SER A 146 -8.45 -9.55 1.10
CA SER A 146 -8.75 -10.43 -0.03
C SER A 146 -8.29 -11.84 0.24
N GLU A 147 -9.06 -12.82 -0.25
CA GLU A 147 -8.79 -14.24 -0.17
C GLU A 147 -8.93 -14.87 -1.56
N TYR A 148 -7.93 -15.63 -1.97
CA TYR A 148 -8.00 -16.38 -3.22
C TYR A 148 -8.87 -17.63 -3.05
N VAL A 149 -9.92 -17.75 -3.87
CA VAL A 149 -10.89 -18.86 -3.78
C VAL A 149 -10.80 -19.86 -4.94
N GLY A 150 -9.73 -19.78 -5.74
CA GLY A 150 -9.53 -20.62 -6.91
C GLY A 150 -10.13 -20.05 -8.19
N ASN A 151 -9.87 -20.74 -9.34
CA ASN A 151 -10.40 -20.35 -10.65
C ASN A 151 -10.15 -18.90 -11.06
N ASN A 152 -9.02 -18.33 -10.64
CA ASN A 152 -8.67 -16.92 -10.85
C ASN A 152 -9.68 -15.93 -10.24
N GLN A 153 -10.35 -16.35 -9.14
CA GLN A 153 -11.32 -15.54 -8.41
C GLN A 153 -10.82 -15.22 -7.00
N TRP A 154 -11.22 -14.06 -6.52
CA TRP A 154 -10.88 -13.55 -5.20
C TRP A 154 -12.14 -13.06 -4.49
N ASN A 155 -12.33 -13.48 -3.25
CA ASN A 155 -13.22 -12.79 -2.33
C ASN A 155 -12.49 -11.59 -1.77
N TRP A 156 -13.11 -10.43 -1.75
CA TRP A 156 -12.52 -9.23 -1.18
C TRP A 156 -13.56 -8.41 -0.43
N THR A 157 -13.10 -7.72 0.59
CA THR A 157 -13.91 -6.83 1.41
C THR A 157 -13.21 -5.49 1.51
N VAL A 158 -13.92 -4.41 1.26
CA VAL A 158 -13.47 -3.04 1.51
C VAL A 158 -14.17 -2.52 2.75
N TYR A 159 -13.47 -1.82 3.60
CA TYR A 159 -14.03 -1.28 4.84
C TYR A 159 -13.43 0.07 5.19
N ILE A 160 -14.13 0.83 6.03
CA ILE A 160 -13.56 1.97 6.75
C ILE A 160 -13.17 1.55 8.16
N ALA A 161 -12.12 2.15 8.69
CA ALA A 161 -11.67 1.95 10.05
C ALA A 161 -11.50 3.31 10.74
N ALA A 162 -12.09 3.45 11.91
CA ALA A 162 -11.98 4.60 12.78
C ALA A 162 -12.32 4.16 14.22
N ASP A 163 -12.20 5.06 15.19
CA ASP A 163 -12.73 4.83 16.53
C ASP A 163 -14.28 4.75 16.52
N ASP A 164 -14.84 4.08 17.51
CA ASP A 164 -16.29 3.84 17.60
C ASP A 164 -17.11 5.13 17.62
N GLY A 165 -16.60 6.21 18.22
CA GLY A 165 -17.26 7.50 18.26
C GLY A 165 -17.39 8.09 16.85
N THR A 166 -16.32 7.99 16.05
CA THR A 166 -16.29 8.44 14.67
C THR A 166 -17.19 7.57 13.78
N LEU A 167 -17.15 6.23 13.94
CA LEU A 167 -17.99 5.32 13.17
C LEU A 167 -19.48 5.55 13.42
N ASN A 168 -19.88 5.89 14.65
CA ASN A 168 -21.26 6.20 15.01
C ASN A 168 -21.79 7.50 14.36
N GLU A 169 -20.90 8.40 13.91
CA GLU A 169 -21.26 9.62 13.18
C GLU A 169 -21.44 9.38 11.68
N VAL A 170 -21.03 8.21 11.15
CA VAL A 170 -21.12 7.87 9.74
C VAL A 170 -22.52 7.38 9.40
N ALA A 171 -23.27 8.16 8.62
CA ALA A 171 -24.61 7.79 8.19
C ALA A 171 -24.60 6.73 7.08
N CYS A 172 -23.66 6.80 6.15
CA CYS A 172 -23.46 5.80 5.09
C CYS A 172 -22.06 5.92 4.50
N VAL A 173 -21.63 4.85 3.84
CA VAL A 173 -20.41 4.82 3.04
C VAL A 173 -20.78 4.40 1.64
N GLU A 174 -20.35 5.19 0.65
CA GLU A 174 -20.57 4.87 -0.77
C GLU A 174 -19.23 4.46 -1.39
N TYR A 175 -19.21 3.28 -2.01
CA TYR A 175 -18.06 2.76 -2.73
C TYR A 175 -18.35 2.80 -4.23
N THR A 176 -17.47 3.42 -5.01
CA THR A 176 -17.53 3.36 -6.47
C THR A 176 -16.52 2.32 -6.95
N LEU A 177 -17.02 1.23 -7.47
CA LEU A 177 -16.23 0.14 -8.04
C LEU A 177 -15.92 0.43 -9.52
N HIS A 178 -15.05 -0.40 -10.10
CA HIS A 178 -14.78 -0.31 -11.53
C HIS A 178 -16.06 -0.57 -12.35
N PRO A 179 -16.30 0.14 -13.47
CA PRO A 179 -17.51 0.01 -14.30
C PRO A 179 -17.78 -1.41 -14.85
N THR A 180 -16.79 -2.31 -14.80
CA THR A 180 -17.00 -3.73 -15.18
C THR A 180 -17.80 -4.52 -14.15
N PHE A 181 -17.96 -4.00 -12.94
CA PHE A 181 -18.83 -4.63 -11.94
C PHE A 181 -20.28 -4.30 -12.24
N PRO A 182 -21.20 -5.27 -12.13
CA PRO A 182 -22.61 -4.97 -12.15
C PRO A 182 -22.93 -4.07 -10.95
N ASP A 183 -23.68 -2.99 -11.18
CA ASP A 183 -23.99 -1.97 -10.17
C ASP A 183 -22.74 -1.45 -9.45
N PRO A 184 -21.91 -0.66 -10.11
CA PRO A 184 -20.59 -0.29 -9.59
C PRO A 184 -20.64 0.62 -8.35
N VAL A 185 -21.76 1.23 -8.03
CA VAL A 185 -21.96 2.05 -6.82
C VAL A 185 -22.64 1.21 -5.74
N ARG A 186 -22.01 1.14 -4.57
CA ARG A 186 -22.51 0.40 -3.39
C ARG A 186 -22.62 1.34 -2.19
N LYS A 187 -23.73 1.21 -1.44
CA LYS A 187 -23.98 1.91 -0.17
C LYS A 187 -24.13 0.92 0.96
#